data_5036bfd4820c5a0b4a02386113951ffc
#
_entry.id   5036bfd4820c5a0b4a02386113951ffc
#
_cell.length_a   1.000
_cell.length_b   1.000
_cell.length_c   1.000
_cell.angle_alpha   90.00
_cell.angle_beta   90.00
_cell.angle_gamma   90.00
#
_symmetry.space_group_name_H-M   'P 1'
#
loop_
_entity.id
_entity.type
_entity.pdbx_description
1 polymer ?
#
loop_
_entity_poly.entity_id
_entity_poly.type
_entity_poly.pdbx_seq_one_letter_code
_entity_poly.pdbx_strand_id
1 'polypeptide(L)'
;MHSTSVLIYRYAFGCLAMLGMLMFHRTRMWLAFGDFLRILLLSSMYAVSSIALIEGYNYMASGIATTLLFSYPVWTLLLSVVFLHERLSLTTTLAIGIAVVGVFFLSGILDGDGSMEGLTGLFLLLLSGFLYAVYMVIFPRMRIRQMPSLKLTFYIFFFAMLILTLYATFTRGRIDPIDTRSQLINLFLLGLVPTAISNVTLIMALKQISSTMAAVLGAFV
;
A
#
# COMPACT_ATOMS: atom_id res chain seq x y z
N MET A 1 -10.37 15.17 -11.50
CA MET A 1 -9.11 15.10 -10.74
C MET A 1 -8.33 13.87 -11.17
N HIS A 2 -7.03 14.01 -11.34
CA HIS A 2 -6.17 12.86 -11.66
C HIS A 2 -5.94 11.97 -10.43
N SER A 3 -5.77 10.65 -10.65
CA SER A 3 -5.61 9.65 -9.58
C SER A 3 -4.46 9.97 -8.61
N THR A 4 -3.37 10.57 -9.09
CA THR A 4 -2.24 11.00 -8.24
C THR A 4 -2.65 12.11 -7.27
N SER A 5 -3.42 13.13 -7.74
CA SER A 5 -3.92 14.22 -6.90
C SER A 5 -4.90 13.69 -5.84
N VAL A 6 -5.78 12.76 -6.22
CA VAL A 6 -6.70 12.08 -5.29
C VAL A 6 -5.92 11.37 -4.18
N LEU A 7 -4.83 10.67 -4.53
CA LEU A 7 -4.03 9.94 -3.55
C LEU A 7 -3.29 10.88 -2.58
N ILE A 8 -2.76 12.00 -3.08
CA ILE A 8 -2.09 13.00 -2.24
C ILE A 8 -3.09 13.58 -1.23
N TYR A 9 -4.28 14.00 -1.67
CA TYR A 9 -5.32 14.50 -0.76
C TYR A 9 -5.80 13.44 0.23
N ARG A 10 -5.98 12.21 -0.22
CA ARG A 10 -6.33 11.08 0.63
C ARG A 10 -5.31 10.88 1.76
N TYR A 11 -4.02 10.97 1.46
CA TYR A 11 -2.96 10.86 2.47
C TYR A 11 -2.91 12.09 3.36
N ALA A 12 -3.12 13.29 2.82
CA ALA A 12 -3.17 14.52 3.59
C ALA A 12 -4.31 14.49 4.63
N PHE A 13 -5.52 14.13 4.21
CA PHE A 13 -6.66 14.02 5.14
C PHE A 13 -6.48 12.89 6.15
N GLY A 14 -5.92 11.75 5.74
CA GLY A 14 -5.55 10.67 6.66
C GLY A 14 -4.53 11.12 7.71
N CYS A 15 -3.49 11.84 7.30
CA CYS A 15 -2.49 12.41 8.20
C CYS A 15 -3.11 13.44 9.15
N LEU A 16 -3.99 14.33 8.66
CA LEU A 16 -4.67 15.31 9.52
C LEU A 16 -5.53 14.63 10.58
N ALA A 17 -6.30 13.61 10.21
CA ALA A 17 -7.10 12.85 11.15
C ALA A 17 -6.24 12.15 12.22
N MET A 18 -5.16 11.48 11.80
CA MET A 18 -4.22 10.81 12.71
C MET A 18 -3.49 11.82 13.60
N LEU A 19 -3.10 12.99 13.07
CA LEU A 19 -2.47 14.06 13.84
C LEU A 19 -3.41 14.59 14.94
N GLY A 20 -4.68 14.81 14.61
CA GLY A 20 -5.70 15.19 15.59
C GLY A 20 -5.83 14.18 16.73
N MET A 21 -5.86 12.88 16.41
CA MET A 21 -5.88 11.80 17.41
C MET A 21 -4.60 11.76 18.25
N LEU A 22 -3.42 11.96 17.65
CA LEU A 22 -2.14 11.98 18.36
C LEU A 22 -2.02 13.16 19.32
N MET A 23 -2.54 14.33 18.93
CA MET A 23 -2.59 15.52 19.78
C MET A 23 -3.55 15.31 20.96
N PHE A 24 -4.73 14.72 20.71
CA PHE A 24 -5.69 14.38 21.76
C PHE A 24 -5.10 13.42 22.81
N HIS A 25 -4.36 12.40 22.36
CA HIS A 25 -3.67 11.44 23.22
C HIS A 25 -2.34 11.94 23.79
N ARG A 26 -1.96 13.19 23.54
CA ARG A 26 -0.68 13.82 23.98
C ARG A 26 0.55 12.95 23.71
N THR A 27 0.57 12.26 22.57
CA THR A 27 1.65 11.35 22.20
C THR A 27 2.91 12.15 21.84
N ARG A 28 4.07 11.77 22.40
CA ARG A 28 5.36 12.39 22.05
C ARG A 28 5.71 12.12 20.59
N MET A 29 5.86 13.19 19.80
CA MET A 29 6.14 13.11 18.36
C MET A 29 7.63 12.97 18.02
N TRP A 30 8.51 12.97 19.03
CA TRP A 30 9.95 12.89 18.79
C TRP A 30 10.34 11.54 18.17
N LEU A 31 11.25 11.56 17.15
CA LEU A 31 11.81 10.41 16.46
C LEU A 31 13.32 10.39 16.64
N ALA A 32 13.88 9.24 17.01
CA ALA A 32 15.32 9.02 16.93
C ALA A 32 15.75 8.89 15.45
N PHE A 33 16.95 9.34 15.12
CA PHE A 33 17.46 9.34 13.73
C PHE A 33 17.42 7.95 13.07
N GLY A 34 17.77 6.90 13.83
CA GLY A 34 17.68 5.53 13.32
C GLY A 34 16.25 5.06 13.02
N ASP A 35 15.27 5.52 13.79
CA ASP A 35 13.86 5.20 13.54
C ASP A 35 13.31 6.01 12.38
N PHE A 36 13.75 7.26 12.20
CA PHE A 36 13.45 8.07 11.03
C PHE A 36 13.86 7.37 9.73
N LEU A 37 15.10 6.85 9.64
CA LEU A 37 15.56 6.14 8.44
C LEU A 37 14.75 4.88 8.14
N ARG A 38 14.38 4.11 9.18
CA ARG A 38 13.54 2.91 9.02
C ARG A 38 12.13 3.25 8.54
N ILE A 39 11.54 4.29 9.09
CA ILE A 39 10.22 4.78 8.67
C ILE A 39 10.30 5.31 7.24
N LEU A 40 11.34 6.07 6.89
CA LEU A 40 11.53 6.57 5.53
C LEU A 40 11.65 5.43 4.52
N LEU A 41 12.37 4.35 4.85
CA LEU A 41 12.46 3.16 4.02
C LEU A 41 11.07 2.51 3.80
N LEU A 42 10.29 2.31 4.87
CA LEU A 42 8.93 1.76 4.75
C LEU A 42 8.00 2.68 3.96
N SER A 43 8.10 3.99 4.20
CA SER A 43 7.31 5.00 3.48
C SER A 43 7.65 5.03 1.99
N SER A 44 8.93 4.89 1.64
CA SER A 44 9.34 4.84 0.22
C SER A 44 8.82 3.57 -0.47
N MET A 45 8.88 2.41 0.17
CA MET A 45 8.30 1.17 -0.36
C MET A 45 6.79 1.33 -0.59
N TYR A 46 6.07 1.89 0.39
CA TYR A 46 4.64 2.14 0.30
C TYR A 46 4.30 3.17 -0.78
N ALA A 47 5.06 4.26 -0.88
CA ALA A 47 4.87 5.31 -1.89
C ALA A 47 5.12 4.78 -3.31
N VAL A 48 6.23 4.06 -3.53
CA VAL A 48 6.57 3.47 -4.85
C VAL A 48 5.52 2.43 -5.24
N SER A 49 5.07 1.58 -4.30
CA SER A 49 3.94 0.67 -4.54
C SER A 49 2.68 1.43 -4.99
N SER A 50 2.35 2.53 -4.32
CA SER A 50 1.19 3.35 -4.68
C SER A 50 1.34 4.05 -6.03
N ILE A 51 2.55 4.52 -6.39
CA ILE A 51 2.85 5.10 -7.70
C ILE A 51 2.69 4.03 -8.79
N ALA A 52 3.29 2.86 -8.59
CA ALA A 52 3.18 1.75 -9.54
C ALA A 52 1.73 1.32 -9.76
N LEU A 53 0.91 1.31 -8.70
CA LEU A 53 -0.53 1.03 -8.79
C LEU A 53 -1.26 2.07 -9.64
N ILE A 54 -1.04 3.36 -9.38
CA ILE A 54 -1.71 4.46 -10.12
C ILE A 54 -1.29 4.44 -11.58
N GLU A 55 0.00 4.27 -11.86
CA GLU A 55 0.46 4.17 -13.25
C GLU A 55 -0.09 2.90 -13.92
N GLY A 56 -0.20 1.78 -13.21
CA GLY A 56 -0.83 0.56 -13.72
C GLY A 56 -2.29 0.74 -14.14
N TYR A 57 -3.05 1.59 -13.45
CA TYR A 57 -4.42 1.94 -13.85
C TYR A 57 -4.53 2.68 -15.19
N ASN A 58 -3.45 3.29 -15.68
CA ASN A 58 -3.45 3.94 -16.99
C ASN A 58 -3.40 2.93 -18.15
N TYR A 59 -2.96 1.69 -17.88
CA TYR A 59 -2.78 0.63 -18.87
C TYR A 59 -3.84 -0.46 -18.82
N MET A 60 -4.56 -0.59 -17.71
CA MET A 60 -5.55 -1.65 -17.51
C MET A 60 -6.84 -1.12 -16.89
N ALA A 61 -7.96 -1.78 -17.19
CA ALA A 61 -9.24 -1.48 -16.52
C ALA A 61 -9.10 -1.63 -15.00
N SER A 62 -9.68 -0.69 -14.25
CA SER A 62 -9.50 -0.60 -12.79
C SER A 62 -9.91 -1.87 -12.04
N GLY A 63 -10.87 -2.63 -12.53
CA GLY A 63 -11.26 -3.93 -11.97
C GLY A 63 -10.15 -4.98 -12.09
N ILE A 64 -9.53 -5.10 -13.27
CA ILE A 64 -8.40 -6.02 -13.51
C ILE A 64 -7.20 -5.58 -12.66
N ALA A 65 -6.87 -4.29 -12.67
CA ALA A 65 -5.77 -3.74 -11.91
C ALA A 65 -5.91 -3.98 -10.39
N THR A 66 -7.11 -3.81 -9.85
CA THR A 66 -7.40 -4.09 -8.44
C THR A 66 -7.25 -5.57 -8.12
N THR A 67 -7.71 -6.45 -9.00
CA THR A 67 -7.55 -7.91 -8.81
C THR A 67 -6.08 -8.32 -8.85
N LEU A 68 -5.29 -7.74 -9.76
CA LEU A 68 -3.84 -7.98 -9.83
C LEU A 68 -3.11 -7.44 -8.58
N LEU A 69 -3.55 -6.32 -8.01
CA LEU A 69 -3.02 -5.84 -6.73
C LEU A 69 -3.23 -6.87 -5.62
N PHE A 70 -4.38 -7.56 -5.59
CA PHE A 70 -4.64 -8.64 -4.63
C PHE A 70 -3.71 -9.86 -4.79
N SER A 71 -2.73 -9.82 -5.69
CA SER A 71 -1.60 -10.77 -5.67
C SER A 71 -0.65 -10.58 -4.47
N TYR A 72 -0.73 -9.45 -3.74
CA TYR A 72 0.17 -9.19 -2.61
C TYR A 72 0.18 -10.27 -1.51
N PRO A 73 -0.91 -10.99 -1.18
CA PRO A 73 -0.83 -12.10 -0.22
C PRO A 73 0.05 -13.24 -0.70
N VAL A 74 0.06 -13.50 -2.02
CA VAL A 74 0.94 -14.51 -2.65
C VAL A 74 2.40 -14.10 -2.46
N TRP A 75 2.73 -12.85 -2.77
CA TRP A 75 4.07 -12.30 -2.56
C TRP A 75 4.47 -12.31 -1.09
N THR A 76 3.56 -11.93 -0.18
CA THR A 76 3.82 -11.94 1.26
C THR A 76 4.17 -13.33 1.74
N LEU A 77 3.44 -14.34 1.27
CA LEU A 77 3.69 -15.71 1.63
C LEU A 77 5.03 -16.23 1.05
N LEU A 78 5.31 -15.98 -0.24
CA LEU A 78 6.59 -16.34 -0.84
C LEU A 78 7.77 -15.70 -0.09
N LEU A 79 7.67 -14.42 0.23
CA LEU A 79 8.69 -13.72 1.00
C LEU A 79 8.81 -14.27 2.44
N SER A 80 7.69 -14.63 3.07
CA SER A 80 7.69 -15.24 4.41
C SER A 80 8.37 -16.61 4.39
N VAL A 81 8.14 -17.41 3.37
CA VAL A 81 8.84 -18.71 3.23
C VAL A 81 10.33 -18.51 3.03
N VAL A 82 10.72 -17.65 2.08
CA VAL A 82 12.14 -17.44 1.73
C VAL A 82 12.93 -16.77 2.86
N PHE A 83 12.39 -15.70 3.45
CA PHE A 83 13.11 -14.89 4.44
C PHE A 83 12.79 -15.28 5.87
N LEU A 84 11.62 -15.85 6.14
CA LEU A 84 11.15 -16.20 7.48
C LEU A 84 11.25 -17.69 7.76
N HIS A 85 11.54 -18.49 6.75
CA HIS A 85 11.54 -19.95 6.83
C HIS A 85 10.21 -20.50 7.40
N GLU A 86 9.10 -19.81 7.11
CA GLU A 86 7.77 -20.29 7.48
C GLU A 86 7.49 -21.61 6.74
N ARG A 87 6.96 -22.60 7.45
CA ARG A 87 6.62 -23.88 6.86
C ARG A 87 5.38 -23.74 5.98
N LEU A 88 5.51 -24.13 4.71
CA LEU A 88 4.36 -24.18 3.80
C LEU A 88 3.43 -25.32 4.25
N SER A 89 2.17 -24.99 4.46
CA SER A 89 1.12 -26.00 4.53
C SER A 89 0.65 -26.35 3.11
N LEU A 90 0.16 -27.56 2.92
CA LEU A 90 -0.38 -28.01 1.63
C LEU A 90 -1.50 -27.06 1.15
N THR A 91 -2.38 -26.65 2.06
CA THR A 91 -3.47 -25.70 1.81
C THR A 91 -2.95 -24.35 1.28
N THR A 92 -1.86 -23.86 1.86
CA THR A 92 -1.22 -22.59 1.49
C THR A 92 -0.57 -22.70 0.10
N THR A 93 0.07 -23.83 -0.20
CA THR A 93 0.66 -24.06 -1.53
C THR A 93 -0.41 -24.14 -2.61
N LEU A 94 -1.53 -24.81 -2.35
CA LEU A 94 -2.67 -24.84 -3.26
C LEU A 94 -3.28 -23.46 -3.50
N ALA A 95 -3.44 -22.66 -2.44
CA ALA A 95 -3.96 -21.29 -2.54
C ALA A 95 -3.05 -20.42 -3.42
N ILE A 96 -1.72 -20.52 -3.28
CA ILE A 96 -0.77 -19.83 -4.17
C ILE A 96 -0.96 -20.28 -5.62
N GLY A 97 -1.03 -21.59 -5.86
CA GLY A 97 -1.22 -22.13 -7.20
C GLY A 97 -2.47 -21.58 -7.88
N ILE A 98 -3.60 -21.57 -7.17
CA ILE A 98 -4.86 -21.02 -7.66
C ILE A 98 -4.74 -19.50 -7.93
N ALA A 99 -4.09 -18.74 -7.04
CA ALA A 99 -3.89 -17.30 -7.21
C ALA A 99 -3.00 -16.99 -8.42
N VAL A 100 -1.90 -17.74 -8.63
CA VAL A 100 -1.02 -17.60 -9.80
C VAL A 100 -1.78 -17.89 -11.11
N VAL A 101 -2.58 -18.96 -11.13
CA VAL A 101 -3.43 -19.28 -12.28
C VAL A 101 -4.45 -18.16 -12.53
N GLY A 102 -5.08 -17.63 -11.48
CA GLY A 102 -6.00 -16.49 -11.59
C GLY A 102 -5.33 -15.24 -12.16
N VAL A 103 -4.14 -14.88 -11.68
CA VAL A 103 -3.34 -13.76 -12.23
C VAL A 103 -2.99 -14.01 -13.70
N PHE A 104 -2.64 -15.23 -14.08
CA PHE A 104 -2.34 -15.59 -15.47
C PHE A 104 -3.55 -15.40 -16.39
N PHE A 105 -4.75 -15.84 -15.99
CA PHE A 105 -5.97 -15.61 -16.75
C PHE A 105 -6.35 -14.12 -16.85
N LEU A 106 -6.12 -13.36 -15.79
CA LEU A 106 -6.43 -11.92 -15.76
C LEU A 106 -5.39 -11.06 -16.50
N SER A 107 -4.21 -11.60 -16.79
CA SER A 107 -3.13 -10.85 -17.46
C SER A 107 -3.45 -10.49 -18.92
N GLY A 108 -4.52 -11.08 -19.54
CA GLY A 108 -4.87 -10.87 -20.94
C GLY A 108 -3.92 -11.52 -21.94
N ILE A 109 -2.88 -12.22 -21.47
CA ILE A 109 -1.90 -12.88 -22.36
C ILE A 109 -2.59 -13.91 -23.28
N LEU A 110 -3.64 -14.56 -22.79
CA LEU A 110 -4.40 -15.56 -23.55
C LEU A 110 -5.28 -14.96 -24.64
N ASP A 111 -5.73 -13.73 -24.48
CA ASP A 111 -6.62 -13.05 -25.44
C ASP A 111 -5.86 -12.43 -26.64
N GLY A 112 -4.56 -12.68 -26.73
CA GLY A 112 -3.71 -12.22 -27.83
C GLY A 112 -3.37 -10.72 -27.77
N ASP A 113 -3.81 -10.03 -26.75
CA ASP A 113 -3.53 -8.61 -26.51
C ASP A 113 -2.15 -8.44 -25.82
N GLY A 114 -1.15 -9.18 -26.31
CA GLY A 114 0.26 -9.04 -25.89
C GLY A 114 0.87 -7.71 -26.34
N SER A 115 0.07 -6.63 -26.26
CA SER A 115 0.55 -5.28 -26.49
C SER A 115 1.59 -4.93 -25.42
N MET A 116 2.64 -4.22 -25.82
CA MET A 116 3.67 -3.73 -24.88
C MET A 116 3.04 -2.91 -23.75
N GLU A 117 1.92 -2.25 -23.98
CA GLU A 117 1.15 -1.49 -23.00
C GLU A 117 0.53 -2.41 -21.94
N GLY A 118 -0.10 -3.51 -22.33
CA GLY A 118 -0.67 -4.49 -21.41
C GLY A 118 0.39 -5.15 -20.51
N LEU A 119 1.55 -5.49 -21.08
CA LEU A 119 2.69 -6.03 -20.32
C LEU A 119 3.25 -5.01 -19.33
N THR A 120 3.32 -3.73 -19.71
CA THR A 120 3.78 -2.65 -18.83
C THR A 120 2.82 -2.49 -17.64
N GLY A 121 1.51 -2.47 -17.89
CA GLY A 121 0.49 -2.42 -16.84
C GLY A 121 0.59 -3.60 -15.88
N LEU A 122 0.69 -4.82 -16.42
CA LEU A 122 0.87 -6.04 -15.64
C LEU A 122 2.10 -5.96 -14.74
N PHE A 123 3.25 -5.56 -15.30
CA PHE A 123 4.50 -5.41 -14.54
C PHE A 123 4.37 -4.40 -13.40
N LEU A 124 3.77 -3.23 -13.66
CA LEU A 124 3.58 -2.19 -12.66
C LEU A 124 2.67 -2.65 -11.52
N LEU A 125 1.60 -3.37 -11.83
CA LEU A 125 0.65 -3.86 -10.83
C LEU A 125 1.25 -4.98 -9.97
N LEU A 126 1.98 -5.92 -10.60
CA LEU A 126 2.70 -6.95 -9.86
C LEU A 126 3.82 -6.38 -9.00
N LEU A 127 4.54 -5.37 -9.50
CA LEU A 127 5.56 -4.63 -8.75
C LEU A 127 4.93 -3.91 -7.54
N SER A 128 3.76 -3.29 -7.73
CA SER A 128 3.01 -2.67 -6.64
C SER A 128 2.69 -3.69 -5.53
N GLY A 129 2.09 -4.83 -5.89
CA GLY A 129 1.77 -5.91 -4.95
C GLY A 129 3.01 -6.47 -4.25
N PHE A 130 4.11 -6.65 -4.99
CA PHE A 130 5.38 -7.10 -4.44
C PHE A 130 5.97 -6.13 -3.41
N LEU A 131 6.06 -4.83 -3.73
CA LEU A 131 6.60 -3.83 -2.81
C LEU A 131 5.74 -3.69 -1.55
N TYR A 132 4.42 -3.81 -1.70
CA TYR A 132 3.51 -3.82 -0.55
C TYR A 132 3.73 -5.07 0.33
N ALA A 133 3.94 -6.23 -0.27
CA ALA A 133 4.28 -7.46 0.46
C ALA A 133 5.63 -7.33 1.19
N VAL A 134 6.65 -6.78 0.54
CA VAL A 134 7.96 -6.50 1.17
C VAL A 134 7.78 -5.60 2.40
N TYR A 135 6.98 -4.52 2.27
CA TYR A 135 6.63 -3.66 3.40
C TYR A 135 6.01 -4.47 4.56
N MET A 136 5.02 -5.34 4.29
CA MET A 136 4.34 -6.15 5.30
C MET A 136 5.25 -7.17 5.98
N VAL A 137 6.22 -7.75 5.26
CA VAL A 137 7.15 -8.76 5.77
C VAL A 137 8.29 -8.14 6.58
N ILE A 138 8.80 -6.99 6.15
CA ILE A 138 9.93 -6.32 6.79
C ILE A 138 9.51 -5.58 8.07
N PHE A 139 8.35 -4.92 8.07
CA PHE A 139 7.88 -4.10 9.19
C PHE A 139 7.93 -4.82 10.55
N PRO A 140 7.38 -6.04 10.74
CA PRO A 140 7.35 -6.70 12.04
C PRO A 140 8.73 -7.01 12.63
N ARG A 141 9.79 -6.98 11.82
CA ARG A 141 11.19 -7.25 12.22
C ARG A 141 11.95 -6.01 12.59
N MET A 142 11.42 -4.84 12.26
CA MET A 142 12.07 -3.59 12.59
C MET A 142 11.80 -3.20 14.05
N ARG A 143 12.80 -2.55 14.68
CA ARG A 143 12.68 -2.00 16.04
C ARG A 143 11.48 -1.07 16.20
N ILE A 144 11.11 -0.35 15.14
CA ILE A 144 9.95 0.58 15.11
C ILE A 144 8.61 -0.12 15.36
N ARG A 145 8.53 -1.46 15.31
CA ARG A 145 7.35 -2.24 15.72
C ARG A 145 6.87 -1.88 17.13
N GLN A 146 7.79 -1.48 18.01
CA GLN A 146 7.46 -1.11 19.40
C GLN A 146 6.79 0.26 19.53
N MET A 147 6.83 1.10 18.48
CA MET A 147 6.18 2.42 18.49
C MET A 147 4.64 2.27 18.51
N PRO A 148 3.90 3.25 19.09
CA PRO A 148 2.44 3.27 18.98
C PRO A 148 2.01 3.22 17.52
N SER A 149 1.03 2.34 17.20
CA SER A 149 0.62 2.08 15.82
C SER A 149 0.14 3.35 15.12
N LEU A 150 -0.65 4.17 15.81
CA LEU A 150 -1.14 5.45 15.28
C LEU A 150 0.01 6.41 14.91
N LYS A 151 1.03 6.54 15.78
CA LYS A 151 2.21 7.38 15.52
C LYS A 151 3.01 6.86 14.32
N LEU A 152 3.22 5.55 14.26
CA LEU A 152 3.96 4.92 13.16
C LEU A 152 3.24 5.10 11.83
N THR A 153 1.92 4.81 11.79
CA THR A 153 1.10 4.99 10.58
C THR A 153 1.11 6.44 10.12
N PHE A 154 0.97 7.40 11.05
CA PHE A 154 1.06 8.82 10.73
C PHE A 154 2.36 9.16 9.99
N TYR A 155 3.53 8.75 10.50
CA TYR A 155 4.81 9.05 9.86
C TYR A 155 4.99 8.34 8.53
N ILE A 156 4.54 7.08 8.41
CA ILE A 156 4.60 6.36 7.13
C ILE A 156 3.81 7.11 6.05
N PHE A 157 2.58 7.53 6.35
CA PHE A 157 1.75 8.25 5.39
C PHE A 157 2.23 9.68 5.15
N PHE A 158 2.77 10.35 6.16
CA PHE A 158 3.35 11.67 6.02
C PHE A 158 4.52 11.69 5.03
N PHE A 159 5.49 10.78 5.19
CA PHE A 159 6.61 10.68 4.25
C PHE A 159 6.17 10.13 2.89
N ALA A 160 5.25 9.19 2.84
CA ALA A 160 4.69 8.71 1.58
C ALA A 160 3.98 9.85 0.81
N MET A 161 3.24 10.70 1.50
CA MET A 161 2.61 11.89 0.91
C MET A 161 3.67 12.86 0.34
N LEU A 162 4.77 13.09 1.07
CA LEU A 162 5.86 13.95 0.57
C LEU A 162 6.50 13.37 -0.70
N ILE A 163 6.76 12.05 -0.72
CA ILE A 163 7.32 11.36 -1.89
C ILE A 163 6.36 11.46 -3.09
N LEU A 164 5.07 11.23 -2.86
CA LEU A 164 4.03 11.35 -3.89
C LEU A 164 3.88 12.77 -4.42
N THR A 165 3.95 13.77 -3.53
CA THR A 165 3.91 15.18 -3.91
C THR A 165 5.12 15.55 -4.76
N LEU A 166 6.31 15.09 -4.37
CA LEU A 166 7.53 15.25 -5.16
C LEU A 166 7.40 14.59 -6.53
N TYR A 167 6.94 13.35 -6.59
CA TYR A 167 6.67 12.65 -7.84
C TYR A 167 5.68 13.41 -8.74
N ALA A 168 4.56 13.89 -8.18
CA ALA A 168 3.55 14.64 -8.93
C ALA A 168 4.09 15.95 -9.49
N THR A 169 4.92 16.68 -8.72
CA THR A 169 5.53 17.94 -9.18
C THR A 169 6.53 17.70 -10.29
N PHE A 170 7.33 16.64 -10.23
CA PHE A 170 8.31 16.31 -11.29
C PHE A 170 7.66 15.79 -12.57
N THR A 171 6.59 14.99 -12.47
CA THR A 171 5.99 14.34 -13.64
C THR A 171 4.89 15.19 -14.28
N ARG A 172 4.16 16.00 -13.51
CA ARG A 172 2.96 16.73 -13.96
C ARG A 172 3.02 18.24 -13.75
N GLY A 173 3.92 18.71 -12.91
CA GLY A 173 4.10 20.13 -12.60
C GLY A 173 2.95 20.75 -11.76
N ARG A 174 1.86 20.01 -11.48
CA ARG A 174 0.72 20.53 -10.71
C ARG A 174 -0.05 19.44 -9.99
N ILE A 175 -0.73 19.83 -8.92
CA ILE A 175 -1.75 19.05 -8.21
C ILE A 175 -3.10 19.67 -8.57
N ASP A 176 -4.08 18.85 -8.98
CA ASP A 176 -5.41 19.34 -9.35
C ASP A 176 -6.11 19.94 -8.12
N PRO A 177 -6.76 21.11 -8.24
CA PRO A 177 -7.52 21.70 -7.14
C PRO A 177 -8.78 20.88 -6.82
N ILE A 178 -9.32 21.11 -5.62
CA ILE A 178 -10.64 20.57 -5.23
C ILE A 178 -11.69 21.58 -5.64
N ASP A 179 -12.51 21.26 -6.64
CA ASP A 179 -13.47 22.18 -7.24
C ASP A 179 -14.85 22.11 -6.60
N THR A 180 -15.21 20.97 -6.02
CA THR A 180 -16.56 20.70 -5.55
C THR A 180 -16.59 20.26 -4.09
N ARG A 181 -17.60 20.71 -3.33
CA ARG A 181 -17.82 20.27 -1.94
C ARG A 181 -17.98 18.74 -1.83
N SER A 182 -18.62 18.11 -2.80
CA SER A 182 -18.74 16.66 -2.84
C SER A 182 -17.39 15.95 -2.97
N GLN A 183 -16.47 16.49 -3.80
CA GLN A 183 -15.10 15.98 -3.90
C GLN A 183 -14.37 16.09 -2.57
N LEU A 184 -14.50 17.23 -1.87
CA LEU A 184 -13.89 17.43 -0.55
C LEU A 184 -14.37 16.37 0.46
N ILE A 185 -15.68 16.14 0.54
CA ILE A 185 -16.26 15.14 1.46
C ILE A 185 -15.78 13.74 1.11
N ASN A 186 -15.80 13.37 -0.17
CA ASN A 186 -15.37 12.05 -0.62
C ASN A 186 -13.87 11.82 -0.34
N LEU A 187 -13.02 12.82 -0.59
CA LEU A 187 -11.58 12.75 -0.30
C LEU A 187 -11.31 12.66 1.20
N PHE A 188 -12.07 13.38 2.02
CA PHE A 188 -11.99 13.30 3.47
C PHE A 188 -12.37 11.89 3.98
N LEU A 189 -13.48 11.34 3.49
CA LEU A 189 -13.91 9.98 3.83
C LEU A 189 -12.89 8.92 3.38
N LEU A 190 -12.33 9.08 2.17
CA LEU A 190 -11.25 8.22 1.66
C LEU A 190 -9.95 8.35 2.48
N GLY A 191 -9.66 9.53 3.00
CA GLY A 191 -8.54 9.73 3.93
C GLY A 191 -8.78 9.10 5.29
N LEU A 192 -9.99 9.23 5.83
CA LEU A 192 -10.32 8.76 7.18
C LEU A 192 -10.46 7.23 7.23
N VAL A 193 -11.35 6.64 6.42
CA VAL A 193 -11.71 5.22 6.55
C VAL A 193 -10.63 4.31 5.96
N PRO A 194 -10.37 4.26 4.64
CA PRO A 194 -9.42 3.30 4.09
C PRO A 194 -7.95 3.71 4.29
N THR A 195 -7.65 4.97 4.67
CA THR A 195 -6.26 5.38 4.92
C THR A 195 -5.94 5.39 6.40
N ALA A 196 -6.61 6.20 7.22
CA ALA A 196 -6.26 6.28 8.64
C ALA A 196 -6.69 5.02 9.40
N ILE A 197 -7.97 4.68 9.40
CA ILE A 197 -8.50 3.57 10.23
C ILE A 197 -7.94 2.23 9.75
N SER A 198 -8.07 1.92 8.46
CA SER A 198 -7.66 0.62 7.90
C SER A 198 -6.16 0.37 8.09
N ASN A 199 -5.29 1.37 7.81
CA ASN A 199 -3.85 1.16 7.95
C ASN A 199 -3.37 1.15 9.40
N VAL A 200 -3.97 1.91 10.32
CA VAL A 200 -3.70 1.78 11.75
C VAL A 200 -4.05 0.36 12.22
N THR A 201 -5.21 -0.16 11.80
CA THR A 201 -5.65 -1.52 12.10
C THR A 201 -4.72 -2.57 11.49
N LEU A 202 -4.26 -2.39 10.25
CA LEU A 202 -3.28 -3.25 9.61
C LEU A 202 -1.96 -3.29 10.40
N ILE A 203 -1.43 -2.13 10.80
CA ILE A 203 -0.22 -2.06 11.63
C ILE A 203 -0.41 -2.74 12.98
N MET A 204 -1.60 -2.62 13.59
CA MET A 204 -1.94 -3.35 14.82
C MET A 204 -1.98 -4.86 14.58
N ALA A 205 -2.59 -5.31 13.50
CA ALA A 205 -2.63 -6.72 13.11
C ALA A 205 -1.23 -7.29 12.88
N LEU A 206 -0.37 -6.60 12.12
CA LEU A 206 1.03 -7.00 11.84
C LEU A 206 1.91 -7.07 13.11
N LYS A 207 1.48 -6.46 14.21
CA LYS A 207 2.14 -6.61 15.52
C LYS A 207 1.72 -7.86 16.29
N GLN A 208 0.57 -8.44 15.96
CA GLN A 208 -0.06 -9.53 16.73
C GLN A 208 -0.04 -10.86 15.98
N ILE A 209 -0.21 -10.83 14.67
CA ILE A 209 -0.30 -12.01 13.82
C ILE A 209 0.83 -12.02 12.76
N SER A 210 1.01 -13.16 12.08
CA SER A 210 2.00 -13.26 11.00
C SER A 210 1.64 -12.36 9.82
N SER A 211 2.66 -11.92 9.06
CA SER A 211 2.47 -11.11 7.87
C SER A 211 1.57 -11.79 6.83
N THR A 212 1.75 -13.11 6.67
CA THR A 212 0.94 -13.95 5.78
C THR A 212 -0.54 -13.92 6.19
N MET A 213 -0.83 -14.11 7.47
CA MET A 213 -2.21 -14.09 7.97
C MET A 213 -2.85 -12.70 7.83
N ALA A 214 -2.09 -11.65 8.13
CA ALA A 214 -2.55 -10.27 7.96
C ALA A 214 -2.83 -9.95 6.49
N ALA A 215 -1.99 -10.43 5.55
CA ALA A 215 -2.19 -10.25 4.12
C ALA A 215 -3.44 -10.97 3.60
N VAL A 216 -3.65 -12.22 4.01
CA VAL A 216 -4.84 -12.98 3.62
C VAL A 216 -6.10 -12.31 4.16
N LEU A 217 -6.14 -11.96 5.44
CA LEU A 217 -7.30 -11.27 6.03
C LEU A 217 -7.58 -9.92 5.36
N GLY A 218 -6.53 -9.16 5.02
CA GLY A 218 -6.66 -7.89 4.32
C GLY A 218 -7.20 -8.00 2.89
N ALA A 219 -7.10 -9.15 2.26
CA ALA A 219 -7.68 -9.40 0.93
C ALA A 219 -9.18 -9.71 0.96
N PHE A 220 -9.74 -10.04 2.13
CA PHE A 220 -11.18 -10.31 2.31
C PHE A 220 -11.99 -9.09 2.79
N VAL A 221 -11.33 -7.96 3.07
CA VAL A 221 -11.93 -6.70 3.52
C VAL A 221 -11.98 -5.70 2.38
#